data_cb88bab611151a448b94c5e2fa7551d5
#
_entry.id   cb88bab611151a448b94c5e2fa7551d5
#
_cell.length_a   1.000
_cell.length_b   1.000
_cell.length_c   1.000
_cell.angle_alpha   90.00
_cell.angle_beta   90.00
_cell.angle_gamma   90.00
#
_symmetry.space_group_name_H-M   'P 1'
#
loop_
_entity.id
_entity.type
_entity.pdbx_description
1 polymer ?
#
loop_
_entity_poly.entity_id
_entity_poly.type
_entity_poly.pdbx_seq_one_letter_code
_entity_poly.pdbx_strand_id
1 'polypeptide(L)'
;LKELAFLNSGITIKLIDELKRTEDSFNYNGGINEYIKEITRKKTLIHDEIIYVSDSKNNTTIELALLWTNSYQEEILCFTNNIPQKDGGTHLAGFRASLTKTINSIITKQPQFSKDKIDITGEDTREGLAAIVSVKMSDPKFSSQTKDKLVSSEIKGLVESLVNKKLNEFLDEHPKDLKSIVSKVYQAAKAREEARKAKELIRRKDPLSIGNLPGKLADCQEKDPSKSELFIVEGDSAGGSAKQARERKTQAILPLKGKILNTQRAQDHKILSSAEIATLITCLLYTSPSPRDDY
;
A
#
# COMPACT_ATOMS: atom_id res chain seq x y z
N LEU A 1 10.77 -23.53 19.34
CA LEU A 1 11.77 -24.54 18.95
C LEU A 1 11.93 -24.58 17.44
N LYS A 2 10.83 -24.60 16.67
CA LYS A 2 10.84 -24.61 15.19
C LYS A 2 11.64 -23.45 14.61
N GLU A 3 11.41 -22.21 15.08
CA GLU A 3 12.16 -21.02 14.64
C GLU A 3 13.66 -21.14 14.94
N LEU A 4 14.01 -21.61 16.14
CA LEU A 4 15.42 -21.82 16.53
C LEU A 4 16.13 -22.81 15.60
N ALA A 5 15.44 -23.86 15.17
CA ALA A 5 16.00 -24.82 14.22
C ALA A 5 16.22 -24.20 12.83
N PHE A 6 15.33 -23.32 12.37
CA PHE A 6 15.53 -22.56 11.13
C PHE A 6 16.69 -21.58 11.20
N LEU A 7 16.86 -20.90 12.35
CA LEU A 7 17.93 -19.91 12.54
C LEU A 7 19.32 -20.52 12.76
N ASN A 8 19.38 -21.86 12.96
CA ASN A 8 20.62 -22.56 13.17
C ASN A 8 20.66 -23.82 12.27
N SER A 9 21.05 -23.59 11.02
CA SER A 9 21.16 -24.67 10.01
C SER A 9 21.98 -25.86 10.53
N GLY A 10 21.50 -27.05 10.29
CA GLY A 10 22.18 -28.31 10.64
C GLY A 10 22.00 -28.78 12.09
N ILE A 11 21.29 -28.00 12.94
CA ILE A 11 20.99 -28.43 14.32
C ILE A 11 19.67 -29.21 14.33
N THR A 12 19.62 -30.30 15.06
CA THR A 12 18.40 -31.06 15.34
C THR A 12 17.91 -30.72 16.76
N ILE A 13 16.69 -30.20 16.88
CA ILE A 13 16.04 -29.93 18.15
C ILE A 13 14.90 -30.92 18.34
N LYS A 14 14.95 -31.69 19.43
CA LYS A 14 13.89 -32.64 19.81
C LYS A 14 13.10 -32.14 21.00
N LEU A 15 11.80 -32.25 20.92
CA LEU A 15 10.87 -32.01 22.01
C LEU A 15 10.17 -33.31 22.37
N ILE A 16 10.34 -33.76 23.60
CA ILE A 16 9.70 -34.97 24.14
C ILE A 16 8.70 -34.52 25.20
N ASP A 17 7.42 -34.80 24.97
CA ASP A 17 6.35 -34.58 25.95
C ASP A 17 6.02 -35.93 26.60
N GLU A 18 6.57 -36.16 27.80
CA GLU A 18 6.39 -37.42 28.52
C GLU A 18 4.95 -37.67 28.94
N LEU A 19 4.16 -36.60 29.17
CA LEU A 19 2.74 -36.72 29.57
C LEU A 19 1.88 -37.18 28.41
N LYS A 20 2.11 -36.61 27.21
CA LYS A 20 1.38 -36.96 25.97
C LYS A 20 2.01 -38.10 25.20
N ARG A 21 3.23 -38.49 25.59
CA ARG A 21 4.03 -39.49 24.88
C ARG A 21 4.24 -39.15 23.40
N THR A 22 4.47 -37.87 23.11
CA THR A 22 4.75 -37.39 21.76
C THR A 22 6.18 -36.88 21.64
N GLU A 23 6.82 -37.14 20.47
CA GLU A 23 8.13 -36.61 20.14
C GLU A 23 8.03 -35.79 18.85
N ASP A 24 8.46 -34.54 18.93
CA ASP A 24 8.60 -33.67 17.78
C ASP A 24 10.07 -33.42 17.51
N SER A 25 10.50 -33.53 16.26
CA SER A 25 11.87 -33.27 15.84
C SER A 25 11.92 -32.20 14.77
N PHE A 26 12.75 -31.18 14.99
CA PHE A 26 12.94 -30.06 14.09
C PHE A 26 14.38 -30.05 13.59
N ASN A 27 14.55 -30.21 12.27
CA ASN A 27 15.85 -30.09 11.60
C ASN A 27 15.63 -29.44 10.24
N TYR A 28 16.34 -28.34 9.97
CA TYR A 28 16.21 -27.56 8.74
C TYR A 28 17.60 -27.21 8.21
N ASN A 29 18.11 -28.03 7.31
CA ASN A 29 19.46 -27.85 6.75
C ASN A 29 19.57 -26.59 5.86
N GLY A 30 18.49 -26.15 5.24
CA GLY A 30 18.45 -24.93 4.44
C GLY A 30 18.33 -23.63 5.26
N GLY A 31 18.24 -23.72 6.59
CA GLY A 31 18.26 -22.56 7.47
C GLY A 31 17.15 -21.54 7.17
N ILE A 32 17.50 -20.26 7.09
CA ILE A 32 16.53 -19.19 6.84
C ILE A 32 15.90 -19.25 5.43
N ASN A 33 16.53 -19.97 4.47
CA ASN A 33 15.93 -20.20 3.16
C ASN A 33 14.72 -21.16 3.23
N GLU A 34 14.77 -22.15 4.11
CA GLU A 34 13.59 -22.99 4.38
C GLU A 34 12.54 -22.23 5.19
N TYR A 35 12.98 -21.37 6.10
CA TYR A 35 12.08 -20.56 6.90
C TYR A 35 11.24 -19.59 6.04
N ILE A 36 11.87 -18.90 5.09
CA ILE A 36 11.12 -18.00 4.20
C ILE A 36 10.13 -18.78 3.31
N LYS A 37 10.48 -19.98 2.86
CA LYS A 37 9.54 -20.88 2.14
C LYS A 37 8.35 -21.26 3.01
N GLU A 38 8.56 -21.53 4.29
CA GLU A 38 7.49 -21.89 5.22
C GLU A 38 6.51 -20.73 5.43
N ILE A 39 7.00 -19.50 5.65
CA ILE A 39 6.13 -18.33 5.84
C ILE A 39 5.41 -17.90 4.55
N THR A 40 5.98 -18.22 3.39
CA THR A 40 5.37 -17.92 2.09
C THR A 40 4.57 -19.07 1.49
N ARG A 41 4.51 -20.24 2.15
CA ARG A 41 3.93 -21.49 1.62
C ARG A 41 2.49 -21.34 1.09
N LYS A 42 1.70 -20.45 1.70
CA LYS A 42 0.30 -20.20 1.33
C LYS A 42 0.12 -19.00 0.41
N LYS A 43 1.21 -18.37 -0.03
CA LYS A 43 1.19 -17.15 -0.86
C LYS A 43 1.65 -17.48 -2.28
N THR A 44 1.14 -16.78 -3.26
CA THR A 44 1.64 -16.88 -4.64
C THR A 44 2.92 -16.06 -4.76
N LEU A 45 4.00 -16.68 -5.19
CA LEU A 45 5.28 -16.03 -5.39
C LEU A 45 5.29 -15.23 -6.69
N ILE A 46 6.01 -14.11 -6.73
CA ILE A 46 6.23 -13.29 -7.92
C ILE A 46 7.47 -13.75 -8.68
N HIS A 47 8.42 -14.32 -7.96
CA HIS A 47 9.63 -14.96 -8.48
C HIS A 47 9.95 -16.20 -7.65
N ASP A 48 10.58 -17.21 -8.27
CA ASP A 48 10.79 -18.52 -7.65
C ASP A 48 12.08 -18.58 -6.83
N GLU A 49 13.08 -17.79 -7.20
CA GLU A 49 14.39 -17.83 -6.58
C GLU A 49 14.45 -16.95 -5.32
N ILE A 50 14.93 -17.56 -4.22
CA ILE A 50 15.12 -16.83 -2.96
C ILE A 50 16.35 -15.95 -3.07
N ILE A 51 16.19 -14.66 -2.80
CA ILE A 51 17.32 -13.76 -2.66
C ILE A 51 17.96 -14.00 -1.30
N TYR A 52 19.02 -14.81 -1.28
CA TYR A 52 19.77 -15.11 -0.07
C TYR A 52 21.08 -14.32 -0.03
N VAL A 53 21.32 -13.73 1.09
CA VAL A 53 22.54 -12.93 1.33
C VAL A 53 23.11 -13.29 2.68
N SER A 54 24.39 -13.62 2.72
CA SER A 54 25.14 -13.84 3.96
C SER A 54 26.51 -13.19 3.88
N ASP A 55 26.92 -12.55 4.95
CA ASP A 55 28.27 -12.00 5.11
C ASP A 55 28.67 -12.00 6.58
N SER A 56 29.96 -12.16 6.81
CA SER A 56 30.53 -12.14 8.15
C SER A 56 31.71 -11.16 8.21
N LYS A 57 31.57 -10.12 9.03
CA LYS A 57 32.57 -9.06 9.19
C LYS A 57 32.64 -8.60 10.64
N ASN A 58 33.86 -8.46 11.18
CA ASN A 58 34.11 -7.94 12.54
C ASN A 58 33.29 -8.68 13.62
N ASN A 59 33.34 -9.99 13.66
CA ASN A 59 32.56 -10.84 14.58
C ASN A 59 31.03 -10.63 14.50
N THR A 60 30.53 -10.05 13.41
CA THR A 60 29.10 -9.91 13.14
C THR A 60 28.77 -10.69 11.88
N THR A 61 27.85 -11.61 11.98
CA THR A 61 27.29 -12.34 10.84
C THR A 61 25.91 -11.84 10.56
N ILE A 62 25.65 -11.51 9.30
CA ILE A 62 24.34 -11.03 8.81
C ILE A 62 23.85 -12.02 7.80
N GLU A 63 22.65 -12.54 7.96
CA GLU A 63 21.96 -13.42 7.05
C GLU A 63 20.61 -12.82 6.69
N LEU A 64 20.28 -12.82 5.40
CA LEU A 64 19.04 -12.26 4.87
C LEU A 64 18.45 -13.24 3.86
N ALA A 65 17.15 -13.43 3.91
CA ALA A 65 16.39 -14.16 2.89
C ALA A 65 15.18 -13.31 2.50
N LEU A 66 14.93 -13.15 1.20
CA LEU A 66 13.92 -12.27 0.65
C LEU A 66 13.11 -12.98 -0.43
N LEU A 67 11.79 -12.78 -0.44
CA LEU A 67 10.88 -13.18 -1.51
C LEU A 67 9.75 -12.16 -1.65
N TRP A 68 9.35 -11.82 -2.89
CA TRP A 68 8.13 -11.08 -3.13
C TRP A 68 6.98 -11.99 -3.49
N THR A 69 5.82 -11.67 -2.96
CA THR A 69 4.56 -12.38 -3.17
C THR A 69 3.51 -11.43 -3.75
N ASN A 70 2.38 -11.97 -4.20
CA ASN A 70 1.25 -11.18 -4.65
C ASN A 70 0.44 -10.53 -3.51
N SER A 71 0.84 -10.71 -2.25
CA SER A 71 0.24 -10.07 -1.07
C SER A 71 0.36 -8.54 -1.13
N TYR A 72 -0.50 -7.85 -0.38
CA TYR A 72 -0.41 -6.39 -0.17
C TYR A 72 0.40 -6.02 1.08
N GLN A 73 0.55 -6.94 2.03
CA GLN A 73 1.22 -6.68 3.29
C GLN A 73 2.67 -7.15 3.26
N GLU A 74 3.57 -6.39 3.92
CA GLU A 74 4.92 -6.83 4.21
C GLU A 74 4.92 -7.81 5.40
N GLU A 75 5.82 -8.78 5.37
CA GLU A 75 6.09 -9.69 6.48
C GLU A 75 7.59 -9.81 6.69
N ILE A 76 8.12 -9.04 7.64
CA ILE A 76 9.55 -8.97 7.92
C ILE A 76 9.81 -9.49 9.33
N LEU A 77 10.55 -10.59 9.42
CA LEU A 77 10.98 -11.18 10.68
C LEU A 77 12.43 -10.76 10.96
N CYS A 78 12.67 -10.22 12.15
CA CYS A 78 13.99 -9.74 12.56
C CYS A 78 14.49 -10.52 13.76
N PHE A 79 15.77 -10.94 13.72
CA PHE A 79 16.40 -11.69 14.77
C PHE A 79 17.80 -11.15 15.10
N THR A 80 18.13 -11.12 16.38
CA THR A 80 19.50 -10.87 16.84
C THR A 80 19.89 -11.97 17.82
N ASN A 81 20.97 -12.72 17.51
CA ASN A 81 21.40 -13.88 18.28
C ASN A 81 20.24 -14.84 18.57
N ASN A 82 19.44 -15.13 17.53
CA ASN A 82 18.26 -16.00 17.55
C ASN A 82 17.06 -15.48 18.39
N ILE A 83 17.14 -14.25 18.92
CA ILE A 83 16.06 -13.61 19.69
C ILE A 83 15.22 -12.79 18.70
N PRO A 84 13.88 -12.97 18.63
CA PRO A 84 13.03 -12.18 17.76
C PRO A 84 12.89 -10.74 18.26
N GLN A 85 13.01 -9.77 17.36
CA GLN A 85 12.75 -8.34 17.62
C GLN A 85 11.42 -7.95 17.01
N LYS A 86 10.36 -7.87 17.82
CA LYS A 86 9.01 -7.48 17.39
C LYS A 86 8.96 -6.04 16.89
N ASP A 87 9.72 -5.15 17.54
CA ASP A 87 9.80 -3.73 17.19
C ASP A 87 10.95 -3.42 16.20
N GLY A 88 11.59 -4.47 15.66
CA GLY A 88 12.70 -4.35 14.73
C GLY A 88 13.95 -3.73 15.38
N GLY A 89 14.49 -2.67 14.75
CA GLY A 89 15.68 -1.98 15.25
C GLY A 89 16.56 -1.47 14.12
N THR A 90 17.86 -1.25 14.44
CA THR A 90 18.85 -0.71 13.50
C THR A 90 19.07 -1.59 12.28
N HIS A 91 19.02 -2.92 12.42
CA HIS A 91 19.12 -3.88 11.30
C HIS A 91 17.92 -3.76 10.35
N LEU A 92 16.68 -3.65 10.87
CA LEU A 92 15.49 -3.42 10.06
C LEU A 92 15.52 -2.06 9.36
N ALA A 93 15.97 -1.02 10.08
CA ALA A 93 16.12 0.32 9.51
C ALA A 93 17.13 0.34 8.36
N GLY A 94 18.28 -0.31 8.53
CA GLY A 94 19.30 -0.47 7.49
C GLY A 94 18.77 -1.25 6.29
N PHE A 95 18.08 -2.35 6.53
CA PHE A 95 17.45 -3.16 5.50
C PHE A 95 16.44 -2.37 4.66
N ARG A 96 15.47 -1.69 5.32
CA ARG A 96 14.44 -0.89 4.63
C ARG A 96 15.03 0.26 3.83
N ALA A 97 16.03 0.95 4.38
CA ALA A 97 16.69 2.07 3.69
C ALA A 97 17.42 1.60 2.43
N SER A 98 18.23 0.53 2.54
CA SER A 98 18.98 0.00 1.40
C SER A 98 18.08 -0.61 0.33
N LEU A 99 17.04 -1.35 0.72
CA LEU A 99 16.05 -1.91 -0.21
C LEU A 99 15.40 -0.80 -1.05
N THR A 100 14.87 0.21 -0.39
CA THR A 100 14.23 1.36 -1.07
C THR A 100 15.20 2.07 -2.00
N LYS A 101 16.43 2.34 -1.53
CA LYS A 101 17.47 2.99 -2.34
C LYS A 101 17.85 2.18 -3.56
N THR A 102 18.06 0.87 -3.42
CA THR A 102 18.45 -0.02 -4.53
C THR A 102 17.34 -0.10 -5.56
N ILE A 103 16.10 -0.39 -5.15
CA ILE A 103 14.97 -0.51 -6.07
C ILE A 103 14.71 0.81 -6.81
N ASN A 104 14.73 1.97 -6.12
CA ASN A 104 14.58 3.27 -6.76
C ASN A 104 15.68 3.56 -7.77
N SER A 105 16.93 3.23 -7.46
CA SER A 105 18.05 3.39 -8.38
C SER A 105 17.86 2.57 -9.65
N ILE A 106 17.35 1.35 -9.54
CA ILE A 106 17.10 0.45 -10.67
C ILE A 106 15.94 0.97 -11.52
N ILE A 107 14.82 1.36 -10.90
CA ILE A 107 13.63 1.85 -11.60
C ILE A 107 13.96 3.13 -12.37
N THR A 108 14.74 4.04 -11.80
CA THR A 108 15.17 5.28 -12.45
C THR A 108 15.98 5.03 -13.70
N LYS A 109 16.74 3.93 -13.75
CA LYS A 109 17.56 3.53 -14.92
C LYS A 109 16.73 2.90 -16.05
N GLN A 110 15.47 2.51 -15.78
CA GLN A 110 14.63 1.83 -16.76
C GLN A 110 13.68 2.80 -17.48
N PRO A 111 13.86 3.05 -18.82
CA PRO A 111 13.07 4.05 -19.56
C PRO A 111 11.57 3.81 -19.56
N GLN A 112 11.15 2.55 -19.44
CA GLN A 112 9.74 2.16 -19.45
C GLN A 112 8.95 2.64 -18.24
N PHE A 113 9.61 2.88 -17.09
CA PHE A 113 8.98 3.34 -15.85
C PHE A 113 9.22 4.83 -15.57
N SER A 114 10.15 5.47 -16.28
CA SER A 114 10.48 6.88 -16.08
C SER A 114 9.47 7.85 -16.68
N LYS A 115 8.57 7.38 -17.57
CA LYS A 115 7.62 8.23 -18.30
C LYS A 115 6.54 8.86 -17.40
N ASP A 116 6.06 8.16 -16.39
CA ASP A 116 4.91 8.59 -15.59
C ASP A 116 5.28 9.42 -14.37
N LYS A 117 6.57 9.68 -14.11
CA LYS A 117 7.08 10.47 -12.95
C LYS A 117 6.40 10.11 -11.61
N ILE A 118 6.14 8.81 -11.39
CA ILE A 118 5.56 8.33 -10.14
C ILE A 118 6.68 8.24 -9.10
N ASP A 119 6.47 8.89 -7.95
CA ASP A 119 7.39 8.82 -6.83
C ASP A 119 7.18 7.49 -6.07
N ILE A 120 8.23 6.68 -5.98
CA ILE A 120 8.20 5.37 -5.34
C ILE A 120 8.68 5.51 -3.89
N THR A 121 7.79 5.17 -2.98
CA THR A 121 8.06 5.22 -1.54
C THR A 121 8.62 3.89 -1.02
N GLY A 122 9.15 3.91 0.20
CA GLY A 122 9.60 2.69 0.84
C GLY A 122 8.47 1.67 1.08
N GLU A 123 7.24 2.11 1.25
CA GLU A 123 6.08 1.23 1.39
C GLU A 123 5.80 0.47 0.10
N ASP A 124 5.87 1.15 -1.06
CA ASP A 124 5.66 0.53 -2.36
C ASP A 124 6.70 -0.59 -2.62
N THR A 125 7.95 -0.37 -2.22
CA THR A 125 9.03 -1.36 -2.39
C THR A 125 8.86 -2.60 -1.52
N ARG A 126 8.11 -2.49 -0.44
CA ARG A 126 7.87 -3.59 0.52
C ARG A 126 6.50 -4.23 0.38
N GLU A 127 5.64 -3.76 -0.52
CA GLU A 127 4.36 -4.40 -0.76
C GLU A 127 4.54 -5.85 -1.23
N GLY A 128 3.97 -6.79 -0.46
CA GLY A 128 4.09 -8.22 -0.71
C GLY A 128 5.45 -8.83 -0.39
N LEU A 129 6.38 -8.07 0.20
CA LEU A 129 7.69 -8.57 0.59
C LEU A 129 7.60 -9.48 1.81
N ALA A 130 8.15 -10.67 1.71
CA ALA A 130 8.51 -11.53 2.82
C ALA A 130 10.03 -11.46 3.02
N ALA A 131 10.50 -11.23 4.24
CA ALA A 131 11.92 -11.12 4.53
C ALA A 131 12.26 -11.65 5.91
N ILE A 132 13.45 -12.23 6.02
CA ILE A 132 14.05 -12.63 7.29
C ILE A 132 15.40 -11.93 7.40
N VAL A 133 15.59 -11.19 8.49
CA VAL A 133 16.83 -10.46 8.81
C VAL A 133 17.40 -11.04 10.09
N SER A 134 18.49 -11.79 9.99
CA SER A 134 19.16 -12.41 11.14
C SER A 134 20.55 -11.81 11.31
N VAL A 135 20.85 -11.33 12.53
CA VAL A 135 22.14 -10.77 12.90
C VAL A 135 22.70 -11.55 14.08
N LYS A 136 23.93 -12.05 13.96
CA LYS A 136 24.66 -12.69 15.06
C LYS A 136 25.86 -11.80 15.40
N MET A 137 25.95 -11.33 16.63
CA MET A 137 27.01 -10.42 17.09
C MET A 137 27.36 -10.64 18.57
N SER A 138 28.56 -10.23 18.96
CA SER A 138 29.09 -10.50 20.33
C SER A 138 28.37 -9.68 21.41
N ASP A 139 28.10 -8.40 21.16
CA ASP A 139 27.56 -7.48 22.18
C ASP A 139 26.38 -6.66 21.62
N PRO A 140 25.18 -7.27 21.47
CA PRO A 140 24.00 -6.56 21.00
C PRO A 140 23.42 -5.65 22.08
N LYS A 141 23.16 -4.39 21.72
CA LYS A 141 22.47 -3.43 22.58
C LYS A 141 20.99 -3.38 22.23
N PHE A 142 20.14 -3.50 23.25
CA PHE A 142 18.68 -3.45 23.10
C PHE A 142 18.10 -2.26 23.84
N SER A 143 16.92 -1.82 23.43
CA SER A 143 16.19 -0.69 24.04
C SER A 143 15.64 -1.03 25.42
N SER A 144 15.38 -2.31 25.70
CA SER A 144 14.76 -2.80 26.93
C SER A 144 15.23 -4.22 27.25
N GLN A 145 14.92 -4.69 28.45
CA GLN A 145 15.24 -6.04 28.90
C GLN A 145 14.47 -7.12 28.11
N THR A 146 13.31 -6.79 27.55
CA THR A 146 12.53 -7.70 26.68
C THR A 146 13.21 -7.98 25.35
N LYS A 147 14.23 -7.17 24.96
CA LYS A 147 15.01 -7.30 23.73
C LYS A 147 14.17 -7.16 22.45
N ASP A 148 13.04 -6.48 22.50
CA ASP A 148 12.12 -6.34 21.35
C ASP A 148 12.69 -5.44 20.24
N LYS A 149 13.71 -4.59 20.55
CA LYS A 149 14.30 -3.66 19.58
C LYS A 149 15.82 -3.59 19.70
N LEU A 150 16.53 -3.86 18.59
CA LEU A 150 17.98 -3.68 18.50
C LEU A 150 18.34 -2.21 18.32
N VAL A 151 19.30 -1.68 19.14
CA VAL A 151 19.73 -0.28 19.05
C VAL A 151 21.22 -0.12 18.76
N SER A 152 21.97 -1.20 18.51
CA SER A 152 23.37 -1.17 18.08
C SER A 152 23.52 -0.39 16.77
N SER A 153 24.07 0.83 16.81
CA SER A 153 24.08 1.78 15.69
C SER A 153 24.92 1.32 14.50
N GLU A 154 26.00 0.60 14.75
CA GLU A 154 26.93 0.05 13.76
C GLU A 154 26.27 -0.93 12.79
N ILE A 155 25.24 -1.66 13.24
CA ILE A 155 24.56 -2.68 12.45
C ILE A 155 23.82 -2.07 11.25
N LYS A 156 23.27 -0.86 11.40
CA LYS A 156 22.55 -0.18 10.32
C LYS A 156 23.41 -0.06 9.06
N GLY A 157 24.61 0.48 9.19
CA GLY A 157 25.52 0.68 8.05
C GLY A 157 26.04 -0.63 7.45
N LEU A 158 26.28 -1.67 8.28
CA LEU A 158 26.68 -2.98 7.80
C LEU A 158 25.59 -3.63 6.95
N VAL A 159 24.34 -3.63 7.42
CA VAL A 159 23.20 -4.17 6.68
C VAL A 159 22.95 -3.36 5.41
N GLU A 160 23.01 -2.03 5.46
CA GLU A 160 22.85 -1.18 4.28
C GLU A 160 23.87 -1.50 3.19
N SER A 161 25.14 -1.61 3.54
CA SER A 161 26.22 -1.90 2.60
C SER A 161 26.04 -3.29 1.96
N LEU A 162 25.74 -4.29 2.78
CA LEU A 162 25.57 -5.66 2.35
C LEU A 162 24.39 -5.82 1.39
N VAL A 163 23.21 -5.28 1.80
CA VAL A 163 22.00 -5.37 0.97
C VAL A 163 22.18 -4.62 -0.35
N ASN A 164 22.71 -3.40 -0.31
CA ASN A 164 22.97 -2.64 -1.54
C ASN A 164 23.83 -3.42 -2.53
N LYS A 165 24.93 -4.01 -2.04
CA LYS A 165 25.84 -4.77 -2.90
C LYS A 165 25.17 -6.02 -3.46
N LYS A 166 24.67 -6.88 -2.58
CA LYS A 166 24.19 -8.22 -2.94
C LYS A 166 22.85 -8.20 -3.67
N LEU A 167 21.96 -7.25 -3.34
CA LEU A 167 20.70 -7.13 -4.06
C LEU A 167 20.92 -6.61 -5.50
N ASN A 168 21.86 -5.67 -5.71
CA ASN A 168 22.21 -5.24 -7.08
C ASN A 168 22.82 -6.40 -7.87
N GLU A 169 23.80 -7.14 -7.30
CA GLU A 169 24.40 -8.31 -7.94
C GLU A 169 23.31 -9.30 -8.37
N PHE A 170 22.42 -9.69 -7.44
CA PHE A 170 21.34 -10.63 -7.75
C PHE A 170 20.40 -10.14 -8.86
N LEU A 171 19.95 -8.89 -8.78
CA LEU A 171 19.02 -8.33 -9.76
C LEU A 171 19.63 -8.14 -11.15
N ASP A 172 20.94 -7.89 -11.23
CA ASP A 172 21.67 -7.82 -12.49
C ASP A 172 21.82 -9.22 -13.15
N GLU A 173 21.99 -10.26 -12.32
CA GLU A 173 22.10 -11.66 -12.78
C GLU A 173 20.73 -12.27 -13.16
N HIS A 174 19.63 -11.77 -12.58
CA HIS A 174 18.28 -12.32 -12.75
C HIS A 174 17.30 -11.31 -13.37
N PRO A 175 17.43 -10.97 -14.67
CA PRO A 175 16.64 -9.91 -15.32
C PRO A 175 15.13 -10.22 -15.39
N LYS A 176 14.71 -11.48 -15.32
CA LYS A 176 13.30 -11.89 -15.28
C LYS A 176 12.69 -11.53 -13.93
N ASP A 177 13.39 -11.88 -12.84
CA ASP A 177 12.93 -11.58 -11.48
C ASP A 177 12.95 -10.09 -11.21
N LEU A 178 13.99 -9.40 -11.67
CA LEU A 178 14.05 -7.94 -11.66
C LEU A 178 12.79 -7.31 -12.28
N LYS A 179 12.42 -7.76 -13.50
CA LYS A 179 11.23 -7.23 -14.19
C LYS A 179 9.94 -7.48 -13.39
N SER A 180 9.79 -8.67 -12.81
CA SER A 180 8.63 -9.04 -12.01
C SER A 180 8.53 -8.18 -10.74
N ILE A 181 9.64 -8.05 -9.99
CA ILE A 181 9.72 -7.25 -8.77
C ILE A 181 9.44 -5.77 -9.06
N VAL A 182 10.13 -5.19 -10.06
CA VAL A 182 9.95 -3.78 -10.44
C VAL A 182 8.52 -3.51 -10.92
N SER A 183 7.92 -4.44 -11.69
CA SER A 183 6.53 -4.31 -12.12
C SER A 183 5.55 -4.27 -10.92
N LYS A 184 5.76 -5.14 -9.92
CA LYS A 184 4.95 -5.14 -8.69
C LYS A 184 5.08 -3.84 -7.92
N VAL A 185 6.31 -3.37 -7.68
CA VAL A 185 6.59 -2.11 -6.97
C VAL A 185 5.96 -0.92 -7.70
N TYR A 186 6.08 -0.89 -9.03
CA TYR A 186 5.48 0.18 -9.84
C TYR A 186 3.95 0.16 -9.80
N GLN A 187 3.33 -1.03 -9.82
CA GLN A 187 1.88 -1.16 -9.67
C GLN A 187 1.40 -0.70 -8.30
N ALA A 188 2.13 -1.03 -7.22
CA ALA A 188 1.85 -0.55 -5.87
C ALA A 188 1.90 0.98 -5.79
N ALA A 189 2.97 1.60 -6.31
CA ALA A 189 3.13 3.05 -6.36
C ALA A 189 2.01 3.72 -7.17
N LYS A 190 1.63 3.15 -8.31
CA LYS A 190 0.54 3.65 -9.15
C LYS A 190 -0.80 3.58 -8.43
N ALA A 191 -1.12 2.45 -7.81
CA ALA A 191 -2.36 2.28 -7.04
C ALA A 191 -2.45 3.26 -5.88
N ARG A 192 -1.35 3.46 -5.12
CA ARG A 192 -1.26 4.46 -4.05
C ARG A 192 -1.49 5.88 -4.57
N GLU A 193 -0.88 6.25 -5.70
CA GLU A 193 -1.03 7.58 -6.28
C GLU A 193 -2.45 7.83 -6.82
N GLU A 194 -3.08 6.83 -7.43
CA GLU A 194 -4.48 6.89 -7.85
C GLU A 194 -5.43 7.03 -6.66
N ALA A 195 -5.20 6.27 -5.60
CA ALA A 195 -5.97 6.38 -4.36
C ALA A 195 -5.79 7.78 -3.71
N ARG A 196 -4.56 8.34 -3.71
CA ARG A 196 -4.27 9.68 -3.23
C ARG A 196 -5.04 10.73 -4.03
N LYS A 197 -4.99 10.65 -5.37
CA LYS A 197 -5.73 11.57 -6.25
C LYS A 197 -7.24 11.48 -6.05
N ALA A 198 -7.79 10.27 -5.92
CA ALA A 198 -9.21 10.06 -5.63
C ALA A 198 -9.61 10.71 -4.29
N LYS A 199 -8.79 10.48 -3.24
CA LYS A 199 -9.00 11.08 -1.91
C LYS A 199 -8.93 12.61 -1.94
N GLU A 200 -8.00 13.16 -2.72
CA GLU A 200 -7.83 14.59 -2.88
C GLU A 200 -8.99 15.22 -3.67
N LEU A 201 -9.50 14.53 -4.69
CA LEU A 201 -10.72 14.91 -5.40
C LEU A 201 -11.95 14.95 -4.48
N ILE A 202 -12.08 13.96 -3.59
CA ILE A 202 -13.14 13.95 -2.58
C ILE A 202 -12.95 15.13 -1.61
N ARG A 203 -11.76 15.38 -1.09
CA ARG A 203 -11.46 16.52 -0.20
C ARG A 203 -11.66 17.88 -0.87
N ARG A 204 -11.33 18.02 -2.16
CA ARG A 204 -11.60 19.25 -2.93
C ARG A 204 -13.09 19.43 -3.22
N LYS A 205 -13.86 18.33 -3.18
CA LYS A 205 -15.33 18.36 -3.29
C LYS A 205 -16.04 18.55 -1.94
N ASP A 206 -15.30 18.63 -0.84
CA ASP A 206 -15.81 19.06 0.47
C ASP A 206 -16.14 20.57 0.61
N PRO A 207 -16.01 21.43 -0.42
CA PRO A 207 -16.78 22.66 -0.44
C PRO A 207 -18.29 22.42 -0.70
N LEU A 208 -18.69 21.17 -0.91
CA LEU A 208 -20.08 20.69 -0.81
C LEU A 208 -20.41 20.31 0.65
N SER A 209 -19.86 21.05 1.61
CA SER A 209 -20.41 21.07 2.97
C SER A 209 -21.87 21.48 2.84
N ILE A 210 -22.72 20.60 3.29
CA ILE A 210 -24.14 20.76 3.55
C ILE A 210 -24.45 22.22 3.87
N GLY A 211 -24.90 23.00 2.88
CA GLY A 211 -25.23 24.41 3.05
C GLY A 211 -25.11 25.31 1.82
N ASN A 212 -24.28 24.97 0.83
CA ASN A 212 -24.21 25.74 -0.40
C ASN A 212 -24.73 24.92 -1.59
N LEU A 213 -26.01 25.08 -1.85
CA LEU A 213 -26.61 24.70 -3.14
C LEU A 213 -25.76 25.28 -4.28
N PRO A 214 -25.54 24.54 -5.39
CA PRO A 214 -24.82 25.06 -6.54
C PRO A 214 -25.39 26.42 -6.91
N GLY A 215 -24.56 27.46 -7.01
CA GLY A 215 -25.01 28.83 -7.25
C GLY A 215 -25.84 29.02 -8.55
N LYS A 216 -25.97 27.96 -9.35
CA LYS A 216 -26.82 27.89 -10.56
C LYS A 216 -28.23 27.38 -10.28
N LEU A 217 -28.47 26.62 -9.22
CA LEU A 217 -29.80 26.13 -8.87
C LEU A 217 -30.65 27.26 -8.32
N ALA A 218 -31.78 27.52 -8.94
CA ALA A 218 -32.83 28.33 -8.37
C ALA A 218 -33.83 27.41 -7.66
N ASP A 219 -33.65 27.21 -6.37
CA ASP A 219 -34.43 26.31 -5.54
C ASP A 219 -35.89 26.75 -5.33
N CYS A 220 -36.77 25.79 -5.01
CA CYS A 220 -38.17 26.04 -4.62
C CYS A 220 -38.26 26.19 -3.06
N GLN A 221 -39.42 26.61 -2.60
CA GLN A 221 -39.68 26.82 -1.16
C GLN A 221 -40.24 25.52 -0.52
N GLU A 222 -40.80 24.63 -1.32
CA GLU A 222 -41.36 23.36 -0.86
C GLU A 222 -40.24 22.41 -0.46
N LYS A 223 -40.39 21.74 0.68
CA LYS A 223 -39.42 20.76 1.22
C LYS A 223 -39.83 19.34 0.94
N ASP A 224 -41.09 19.11 0.59
CA ASP A 224 -41.61 17.79 0.26
C ASP A 224 -41.29 17.46 -1.20
N PRO A 225 -40.41 16.46 -1.49
CA PRO A 225 -40.04 16.09 -2.86
C PRO A 225 -41.22 15.66 -3.72
N SER A 226 -42.29 15.14 -3.09
CA SER A 226 -43.49 14.69 -3.81
C SER A 226 -44.34 15.84 -4.34
N LYS A 227 -44.09 17.07 -3.86
CA LYS A 227 -44.80 18.29 -4.22
C LYS A 227 -43.93 19.31 -4.95
N SER A 228 -42.70 18.95 -5.26
CA SER A 228 -41.72 19.81 -5.94
C SER A 228 -41.31 19.25 -7.30
N GLU A 229 -41.01 20.15 -8.23
CA GLU A 229 -40.61 19.84 -9.59
C GLU A 229 -39.24 20.47 -9.88
N LEU A 230 -38.32 19.71 -10.49
CA LEU A 230 -37.03 20.20 -10.95
C LEU A 230 -37.03 20.31 -12.49
N PHE A 231 -36.92 21.53 -13.00
CA PHE A 231 -36.77 21.80 -14.42
C PHE A 231 -35.29 21.98 -14.77
N ILE A 232 -34.78 21.10 -15.65
CA ILE A 232 -33.45 21.19 -16.20
C ILE A 232 -33.53 21.91 -17.53
N VAL A 233 -32.81 23.02 -17.69
CA VAL A 233 -32.83 23.85 -18.89
C VAL A 233 -31.43 24.04 -19.47
N GLU A 234 -31.37 24.21 -20.82
CA GLU A 234 -30.09 24.41 -21.51
C GLU A 234 -29.61 25.85 -21.41
N GLY A 235 -28.49 26.04 -20.70
CA GLY A 235 -27.75 27.30 -20.63
C GLY A 235 -28.36 28.35 -19.71
N ASP A 236 -27.57 29.39 -19.46
CA ASP A 236 -27.91 30.47 -18.51
C ASP A 236 -29.03 31.39 -19.03
N SER A 237 -29.16 31.54 -20.37
CA SER A 237 -30.20 32.36 -20.98
C SER A 237 -31.58 31.75 -20.76
N ALA A 238 -31.77 30.48 -21.12
CA ALA A 238 -33.05 29.79 -20.87
C ALA A 238 -33.33 29.64 -19.38
N GLY A 239 -32.25 29.43 -18.57
CA GLY A 239 -32.34 29.46 -17.10
C GLY A 239 -32.85 30.76 -16.53
N GLY A 240 -32.46 31.90 -17.10
CA GLY A 240 -32.94 33.25 -16.70
C GLY A 240 -34.42 33.41 -16.94
N SER A 241 -34.92 33.10 -18.14
CA SER A 241 -36.34 33.16 -18.50
C SER A 241 -37.18 32.20 -17.66
N ALA A 242 -36.71 30.94 -17.48
CA ALA A 242 -37.40 29.94 -16.67
C ALA A 242 -37.51 30.38 -15.20
N LYS A 243 -36.45 31.01 -14.63
CA LYS A 243 -36.44 31.50 -13.27
C LYS A 243 -37.49 32.63 -13.05
N GLN A 244 -37.76 33.45 -14.07
CA GLN A 244 -38.75 34.49 -14.01
C GLN A 244 -40.17 33.95 -14.09
N ALA A 245 -40.40 32.94 -14.94
CA ALA A 245 -41.72 32.36 -15.22
C ALA A 245 -42.20 31.30 -14.22
N ARG A 246 -41.29 30.71 -13.39
CA ARG A 246 -41.59 29.59 -12.50
C ARG A 246 -42.50 29.96 -11.33
N GLU A 247 -43.23 28.99 -10.84
CA GLU A 247 -43.82 29.07 -9.50
C GLU A 247 -42.76 28.78 -8.41
N ARG A 248 -42.37 29.83 -7.67
CA ARG A 248 -41.30 29.72 -6.66
C ARG A 248 -41.62 28.76 -5.53
N LYS A 249 -42.88 28.46 -5.30
CA LYS A 249 -43.29 27.61 -4.21
C LYS A 249 -42.89 26.16 -4.47
N THR A 250 -43.12 25.65 -5.68
CA THR A 250 -43.01 24.22 -6.02
C THR A 250 -41.98 23.91 -7.10
N GLN A 251 -41.51 24.90 -7.87
CA GLN A 251 -40.66 24.71 -9.04
C GLN A 251 -39.23 25.20 -8.85
N ALA A 252 -38.27 24.29 -8.97
CA ALA A 252 -36.85 24.56 -9.01
C ALA A 252 -36.29 24.54 -10.44
N ILE A 253 -35.34 25.42 -10.77
CA ILE A 253 -34.73 25.52 -12.11
C ILE A 253 -33.23 25.29 -11.99
N LEU A 254 -32.71 24.36 -12.78
CA LEU A 254 -31.29 24.07 -12.89
C LEU A 254 -30.80 24.26 -14.34
N PRO A 255 -30.07 25.36 -14.64
CA PRO A 255 -29.43 25.52 -15.94
C PRO A 255 -28.17 24.69 -16.03
N LEU A 256 -28.06 23.86 -17.08
CA LEU A 256 -26.87 23.08 -17.41
C LEU A 256 -26.30 23.52 -18.75
N LYS A 257 -24.98 23.47 -18.89
CA LYS A 257 -24.32 23.81 -20.15
C LYS A 257 -24.38 22.64 -21.13
N GLY A 258 -24.96 22.87 -22.32
CA GLY A 258 -24.85 22.15 -23.59
C GLY A 258 -24.56 20.65 -23.56
N LYS A 259 -23.41 20.26 -24.04
CA LYS A 259 -23.05 18.84 -24.17
C LYS A 259 -22.58 18.23 -22.85
N ILE A 260 -23.42 17.41 -22.24
CA ILE A 260 -23.11 16.67 -21.02
C ILE A 260 -22.33 15.38 -21.38
N LEU A 261 -21.41 15.00 -20.50
CA LEU A 261 -20.62 13.78 -20.66
C LEU A 261 -21.52 12.53 -20.70
N ASN A 262 -21.29 11.64 -21.67
CA ASN A 262 -21.98 10.36 -21.73
C ASN A 262 -21.49 9.43 -20.62
N THR A 263 -22.28 9.26 -19.58
CA THR A 263 -21.93 8.47 -18.38
C THR A 263 -21.80 6.97 -18.63
N GLN A 264 -22.48 6.42 -19.67
CA GLN A 264 -22.38 5.00 -20.01
C GLN A 264 -21.04 4.62 -20.64
N ARG A 265 -20.36 5.57 -21.28
CA ARG A 265 -19.08 5.34 -21.97
C ARG A 265 -17.87 5.96 -21.26
N ALA A 266 -18.10 6.79 -20.28
CA ALA A 266 -17.04 7.48 -19.55
C ALA A 266 -16.55 6.62 -18.37
N GLN A 267 -15.26 6.70 -18.11
CA GLN A 267 -14.66 6.09 -16.92
C GLN A 267 -15.08 6.88 -15.66
N ASP A 268 -15.23 6.22 -14.53
CA ASP A 268 -15.76 6.78 -13.28
C ASP A 268 -15.05 8.07 -12.83
N HIS A 269 -13.75 8.17 -13.01
CA HIS A 269 -12.99 9.38 -12.65
C HIS A 269 -13.36 10.59 -13.53
N LYS A 270 -13.75 10.36 -14.80
CA LYS A 270 -14.22 11.44 -15.71
C LYS A 270 -15.64 11.87 -15.37
N ILE A 271 -16.50 10.92 -14.99
CA ILE A 271 -17.87 11.21 -14.53
C ILE A 271 -17.82 12.13 -13.31
N LEU A 272 -17.01 11.75 -12.33
CA LEU A 272 -16.83 12.52 -11.10
C LEU A 272 -16.10 13.87 -11.29
N SER A 273 -15.34 14.03 -12.37
CA SER A 273 -14.65 15.29 -12.68
C SER A 273 -15.51 16.30 -13.47
N SER A 274 -16.65 15.85 -14.03
CA SER A 274 -17.57 16.75 -14.77
C SER A 274 -18.33 17.65 -13.81
N ALA A 275 -18.21 18.97 -14.01
CA ALA A 275 -18.90 19.96 -13.19
C ALA A 275 -20.43 19.88 -13.31
N GLU A 276 -20.94 19.57 -14.51
CA GLU A 276 -22.36 19.42 -14.77
C GLU A 276 -22.94 18.19 -14.07
N ILE A 277 -22.24 17.07 -14.12
CA ILE A 277 -22.68 15.83 -13.45
C ILE A 277 -22.57 15.98 -11.93
N ALA A 278 -21.51 16.60 -11.42
CA ALA A 278 -21.38 16.89 -9.99
C ALA A 278 -22.52 17.80 -9.50
N THR A 279 -22.92 18.78 -10.30
CA THR A 279 -24.06 19.66 -10.00
C THR A 279 -25.38 18.88 -9.97
N LEU A 280 -25.63 18.02 -10.96
CA LEU A 280 -26.80 17.13 -10.99
C LEU A 280 -26.87 16.22 -9.76
N ILE A 281 -25.78 15.53 -9.45
CA ILE A 281 -25.71 14.62 -8.29
C ILE A 281 -26.00 15.42 -7.00
N THR A 282 -25.44 16.60 -6.82
CA THR A 282 -25.68 17.42 -5.63
C THR A 282 -27.14 17.84 -5.52
N CYS A 283 -27.76 18.28 -6.62
CA CYS A 283 -29.18 18.67 -6.62
C CYS A 283 -30.12 17.51 -6.32
N LEU A 284 -29.82 16.31 -6.89
CA LEU A 284 -30.65 15.12 -6.69
C LEU A 284 -30.45 14.49 -5.31
N LEU A 285 -29.23 14.50 -4.77
CA LEU A 285 -28.96 13.99 -3.42
C LEU A 285 -29.52 14.89 -2.31
N TYR A 286 -29.67 16.20 -2.58
CA TYR A 286 -30.29 17.10 -1.63
C TYR A 286 -31.80 16.83 -1.46
N THR A 287 -32.45 16.24 -2.47
CA THR A 287 -33.87 15.90 -2.46
C THR A 287 -34.17 14.45 -2.06
N SER A 288 -33.15 13.62 -1.84
CA SER A 288 -33.31 12.24 -1.37
C SER A 288 -33.07 12.16 0.14
N PRO A 289 -33.91 11.42 0.90
CA PRO A 289 -33.63 11.16 2.31
C PRO A 289 -32.26 10.46 2.43
N SER A 290 -31.44 10.94 3.37
CA SER A 290 -30.16 10.33 3.65
C SER A 290 -30.39 8.89 4.16
N PRO A 291 -29.57 7.89 3.73
CA PRO A 291 -29.64 6.54 4.32
C PRO A 291 -29.38 6.48 5.83
N ARG A 292 -29.10 7.63 6.47
CA ARG A 292 -28.89 7.77 7.93
C ARG A 292 -30.16 8.20 8.68
N ASP A 293 -31.23 8.52 7.98
CA ASP A 293 -32.46 9.02 8.62
C ASP A 293 -33.47 7.89 8.94
N ASP A 294 -33.10 6.63 8.68
CA ASP A 294 -33.90 5.42 8.95
C ASP A 294 -33.47 4.68 10.25
N TYR A 295 -32.91 5.41 11.26
CA TYR A 295 -32.69 4.85 12.60
C TYR A 295 -33.18 5.78 13.69
#